data_399743371a360a64db82effe8162a9c9
#
_entry.id   399743371a360a64db82effe8162a9c9
#
_cell.length_a   1.000
_cell.length_b   1.000
_cell.length_c   1.000
_cell.angle_alpha   90.00
_cell.angle_beta   90.00
_cell.angle_gamma   90.00
#
_symmetry.space_group_name_H-M   'P 1'
#
loop_
_entity.id
_entity.type
_entity.pdbx_description
1 polymer ?
#
loop_
_entity_poly.entity_id
_entity_poly.type
_entity_poly.pdbx_seq_one_letter_code
_entity_poly.pdbx_strand_id
1 'polypeptide(L)'
;MNIRPIIKKNARESLKHHWGRAIGILLFLFAVNAVFLLLEQLFYYLLSMNGTVEPALVVDLFRGQLRVTWSMALVTLTFALVSFVLTTPLMFGMTKWYFHQVGGERPSLLTLFTYFYSIRDLARSLALRVMLGVRVRLWGALFGLPSAVHALGIEAAAGYG
;
A
#
# COMPACT_ATOMS: atom_id res chain seq x y z
N MET A 1 -32.86 6.96 15.80
CA MET A 1 -31.96 8.10 16.06
C MET A 1 -30.84 8.06 15.04
N ASN A 2 -30.71 9.08 14.19
CA ASN A 2 -29.76 9.04 13.07
C ASN A 2 -28.38 9.51 13.55
N ILE A 3 -27.52 8.56 13.93
CA ILE A 3 -26.19 8.80 14.55
C ILE A 3 -25.17 9.34 13.52
N ARG A 4 -25.38 9.08 12.22
CA ARG A 4 -24.46 9.46 11.14
C ARG A 4 -24.16 10.98 11.05
N PRO A 5 -25.13 11.91 11.13
CA PRO A 5 -24.85 13.34 11.04
C PRO A 5 -24.05 13.85 12.23
N ILE A 6 -24.24 13.28 13.42
CA ILE A 6 -23.53 13.67 14.65
C ILE A 6 -22.06 13.29 14.53
N ILE A 7 -21.76 12.07 14.09
CA ILE A 7 -20.38 11.60 13.89
C ILE A 7 -19.66 12.46 12.85
N LYS A 8 -20.33 12.76 11.73
CA LYS A 8 -19.76 13.61 10.67
C LYS A 8 -19.49 15.03 11.13
N LYS A 9 -20.39 15.60 11.94
CA LYS A 9 -20.24 16.94 12.52
C LYS A 9 -19.05 16.98 13.49
N ASN A 10 -18.97 16.03 14.42
CA ASN A 10 -17.89 15.96 15.41
C ASN A 10 -16.52 15.74 14.74
N ALA A 11 -16.44 14.86 13.74
CA ALA A 11 -15.22 14.66 12.96
C ALA A 11 -14.78 15.92 12.21
N ARG A 12 -15.71 16.68 11.65
CA ARG A 12 -15.43 17.96 10.98
C ARG A 12 -14.98 19.06 11.94
N GLU A 13 -15.59 19.13 13.11
CA GLU A 13 -15.24 20.11 14.15
C GLU A 13 -13.88 19.81 14.77
N SER A 14 -13.55 18.56 15.05
CA SER A 14 -12.25 18.15 15.57
C SER A 14 -11.09 18.42 14.60
N LEU A 15 -11.36 18.34 13.29
CA LEU A 15 -10.36 18.60 12.24
C LEU A 15 -10.25 20.10 11.87
N LYS A 16 -11.23 20.94 12.19
CA LYS A 16 -11.35 22.34 11.69
C LYS A 16 -10.10 23.19 11.96
N HIS A 17 -9.38 22.96 13.05
CA HIS A 17 -8.15 23.68 13.40
C HIS A 17 -6.85 22.87 13.14
N HIS A 18 -6.96 21.63 12.67
CA HIS A 18 -5.82 20.70 12.55
C HIS A 18 -5.66 20.12 11.14
N TRP A 19 -6.37 20.66 10.15
CA TRP A 19 -6.31 20.20 8.76
C TRP A 19 -4.88 20.16 8.21
N GLY A 20 -4.07 21.18 8.50
CA GLY A 20 -2.67 21.23 8.04
C GLY A 20 -1.84 20.04 8.54
N ARG A 21 -2.02 19.66 9.82
CA ARG A 21 -1.30 18.50 10.39
C ARG A 21 -1.81 17.19 9.79
N ALA A 22 -3.11 17.04 9.61
CA ALA A 22 -3.70 15.84 9.01
C ALA A 22 -3.24 15.64 7.57
N ILE A 23 -3.25 16.69 6.76
CA ILE A 23 -2.74 16.69 5.39
C ILE A 23 -1.22 16.44 5.39
N GLY A 24 -0.47 17.08 6.28
CA GLY A 24 0.97 16.90 6.42
C GLY A 24 1.37 15.45 6.68
N ILE A 25 0.64 14.73 7.55
CA ILE A 25 0.87 13.30 7.83
C ILE A 25 0.59 12.44 6.60
N LEU A 26 -0.49 12.74 5.88
CA LEU A 26 -0.83 12.03 4.65
C LEU A 26 0.21 12.26 3.55
N LEU A 27 0.65 13.50 3.37
CA LEU A 27 1.73 13.85 2.44
C LEU A 27 3.06 13.20 2.84
N PHE A 28 3.36 13.13 4.14
CA PHE A 28 4.56 12.44 4.62
C PHE A 28 4.54 10.95 4.25
N LEU A 29 3.42 10.24 4.45
CA LEU A 29 3.30 8.84 4.03
C LEU A 29 3.41 8.68 2.52
N PHE A 30 2.80 9.60 1.76
CA PHE A 30 2.92 9.60 0.31
C PHE A 30 4.38 9.81 -0.13
N ALA A 31 5.09 10.76 0.49
CA ALA A 31 6.51 11.03 0.23
C ALA A 31 7.38 9.82 0.54
N VAL A 32 7.14 9.12 1.66
CA VAL A 32 7.86 7.87 2.00
C VAL A 32 7.68 6.83 0.90
N ASN A 33 6.44 6.60 0.44
CA ASN A 33 6.18 5.65 -0.65
C ASN A 33 6.84 6.10 -1.98
N ALA A 34 6.77 7.39 -2.30
CA ALA A 34 7.41 7.95 -3.50
C ALA A 34 8.94 7.74 -3.48
N VAL A 35 9.59 7.93 -2.32
CA VAL A 35 11.03 7.68 -2.17
C VAL A 35 11.36 6.21 -2.47
N PHE A 36 10.57 5.24 -1.97
CA PHE A 36 10.79 3.83 -2.27
C PHE A 36 10.65 3.53 -3.76
N LEU A 37 9.64 4.08 -4.42
CA LEU A 37 9.46 3.94 -5.86
C LEU A 37 10.64 4.54 -6.65
N LEU A 38 11.11 5.72 -6.27
CA LEU A 38 12.27 6.36 -6.92
C LEU A 38 13.56 5.56 -6.71
N LEU A 39 13.78 5.02 -5.51
CA LEU A 39 14.94 4.17 -5.23
C LEU A 39 14.88 2.87 -6.03
N GLU A 40 13.71 2.23 -6.15
CA GLU A 40 13.52 1.05 -6.98
C GLU A 40 13.85 1.35 -8.45
N GLN A 41 13.34 2.45 -9.01
CA GLN A 41 13.61 2.87 -10.37
C GLN A 41 15.10 3.20 -10.60
N LEU A 42 15.74 3.87 -9.63
CA LEU A 42 17.17 4.14 -9.68
C LEU A 42 17.98 2.84 -9.69
N PHE A 43 17.58 1.86 -8.89
CA PHE A 43 18.26 0.55 -8.84
C PHE A 43 18.13 -0.19 -10.17
N TYR A 44 16.95 -0.19 -10.79
CA TYR A 44 16.77 -0.75 -12.15
C TYR A 44 17.62 -0.04 -13.18
N TYR A 45 17.71 1.28 -13.13
CA TYR A 45 18.56 2.05 -14.03
C TYR A 45 20.04 1.65 -13.89
N LEU A 46 20.56 1.54 -12.67
CA LEU A 46 21.93 1.13 -12.39
C LEU A 46 22.21 -0.32 -12.86
N LEU A 47 21.27 -1.23 -12.68
CA LEU A 47 21.39 -2.62 -13.16
C LEU A 47 21.38 -2.68 -14.69
N SER A 48 20.60 -1.84 -15.37
CA SER A 48 20.58 -1.78 -16.83
C SER A 48 21.88 -1.25 -17.40
N MET A 49 22.52 -0.27 -16.74
CA MET A 49 23.83 0.25 -17.15
C MET A 49 24.95 -0.80 -17.04
N ASN A 50 24.85 -1.74 -16.11
CA ASN A 50 25.78 -2.84 -15.94
C ASN A 50 25.49 -4.06 -16.88
N GLY A 51 24.55 -3.92 -17.81
CA GLY A 51 24.18 -4.99 -18.75
C GLY A 51 23.50 -6.21 -18.13
N THR A 52 23.13 -6.13 -16.82
CA THR A 52 22.47 -7.24 -16.11
C THR A 52 20.96 -7.29 -16.35
N VAL A 53 20.40 -6.20 -16.89
CA VAL A 53 18.97 -6.05 -17.20
C VAL A 53 18.84 -5.34 -18.54
N GLU A 54 18.14 -5.95 -19.50
CA GLU A 54 17.86 -5.30 -20.77
C GLU A 54 16.93 -4.08 -20.55
N PRO A 55 17.22 -2.92 -21.19
CA PRO A 55 16.38 -1.72 -21.06
C PRO A 55 14.99 -1.86 -21.69
N ALA A 56 14.69 -3.01 -22.24
CA ALA A 56 13.43 -3.34 -22.93
C ALA A 56 12.18 -3.32 -22.02
N LEU A 57 12.33 -3.22 -20.69
CA LEU A 57 11.21 -3.37 -19.77
C LEU A 57 10.14 -2.27 -19.92
N VAL A 58 10.54 -1.04 -20.23
CA VAL A 58 9.59 0.08 -20.42
C VAL A 58 8.82 -0.10 -21.73
N VAL A 59 9.48 -0.65 -22.75
CA VAL A 59 8.88 -0.86 -24.08
C VAL A 59 8.00 -2.14 -24.10
N ASP A 60 8.40 -3.18 -23.37
CA ASP A 60 7.66 -4.45 -23.31
C ASP A 60 6.40 -4.35 -22.43
N LEU A 61 6.36 -3.48 -21.43
CA LEU A 61 5.13 -3.15 -20.70
C LEU A 61 4.02 -2.64 -21.63
N PHE A 62 4.39 -1.83 -22.64
CA PHE A 62 3.45 -1.35 -23.66
C PHE A 62 3.07 -2.41 -24.70
N ARG A 63 3.90 -3.44 -24.88
CA ARG A 63 3.65 -4.57 -25.77
C ARG A 63 2.98 -5.76 -25.10
N GLY A 64 2.69 -5.67 -23.78
CA GLY A 64 2.02 -6.73 -23.03
C GLY A 64 2.88 -7.99 -22.78
N GLN A 65 4.18 -7.96 -23.07
CA GLN A 65 5.09 -9.07 -22.82
C GLN A 65 5.95 -8.77 -21.59
N LEU A 66 5.53 -9.26 -20.43
CA LEU A 66 6.32 -9.23 -19.19
C LEU A 66 7.43 -10.28 -19.23
N ARG A 67 8.60 -9.92 -19.73
CA ARG A 67 9.82 -10.71 -19.50
C ARG A 67 10.41 -10.35 -18.13
N VAL A 68 9.97 -11.02 -17.08
CA VAL A 68 10.51 -10.84 -15.73
C VAL A 68 11.79 -11.68 -15.60
N THR A 69 12.93 -11.01 -15.56
CA THR A 69 14.22 -11.66 -15.23
C THR A 69 14.28 -11.92 -13.73
N TRP A 70 14.93 -13.01 -13.29
CA TRP A 70 15.08 -13.33 -11.86
C TRP A 70 15.70 -12.20 -11.04
N SER A 71 16.67 -11.48 -11.58
CA SER A 71 17.28 -10.30 -10.95
C SER A 71 16.26 -9.19 -10.67
N MET A 72 15.37 -8.93 -11.61
CA MET A 72 14.30 -7.94 -11.44
C MET A 72 13.30 -8.38 -10.37
N ALA A 73 12.88 -9.65 -10.40
CA ALA A 73 11.96 -10.18 -9.40
C ALA A 73 12.56 -10.08 -7.98
N LEU A 74 13.85 -10.35 -7.81
CA LEU A 74 14.54 -10.21 -6.53
C LEU A 74 14.61 -8.74 -6.07
N VAL A 75 14.93 -7.82 -6.96
CA VAL A 75 14.96 -6.38 -6.63
C VAL A 75 13.58 -5.91 -6.20
N THR A 76 12.55 -6.17 -7.02
CA THR A 76 11.16 -5.78 -6.67
C THR A 76 10.72 -6.40 -5.35
N LEU A 77 11.00 -7.69 -5.14
CA LEU A 77 10.64 -8.37 -3.89
C LEU A 77 11.32 -7.73 -2.68
N THR A 78 12.63 -7.41 -2.81
CA THR A 78 13.39 -6.78 -1.74
C THR A 78 12.83 -5.41 -1.40
N PHE A 79 12.61 -4.54 -2.39
CA PHE A 79 12.02 -3.22 -2.19
C PHE A 79 10.60 -3.30 -1.64
N ALA A 80 9.79 -4.24 -2.11
CA ALA A 80 8.44 -4.48 -1.61
C ALA A 80 8.45 -4.91 -0.13
N LEU A 81 9.37 -5.82 0.27
CA LEU A 81 9.50 -6.25 1.66
C LEU A 81 9.97 -5.11 2.57
N VAL A 82 11.00 -4.36 2.17
CA VAL A 82 11.50 -3.22 2.96
C VAL A 82 10.43 -2.14 3.09
N SER A 83 9.78 -1.78 1.98
CA SER A 83 8.67 -0.84 1.96
C SER A 83 7.52 -1.31 2.85
N PHE A 84 7.14 -2.59 2.77
CA PHE A 84 6.09 -3.18 3.60
C PHE A 84 6.41 -3.08 5.10
N VAL A 85 7.65 -3.42 5.50
CA VAL A 85 8.09 -3.37 6.91
C VAL A 85 8.09 -1.93 7.44
N LEU A 86 8.47 -0.95 6.65
CA LEU A 86 8.55 0.45 7.08
C LEU A 86 7.20 1.18 7.00
N THR A 87 6.43 0.98 5.93
CA THR A 87 5.17 1.71 5.74
C THR A 87 4.03 1.19 6.61
N THR A 88 4.03 -0.12 6.94
CA THR A 88 2.97 -0.73 7.74
C THR A 88 2.85 -0.10 9.14
N PRO A 89 3.91 -0.04 9.97
CA PRO A 89 3.82 0.57 11.30
C PRO A 89 3.52 2.07 11.25
N LEU A 90 4.01 2.78 10.22
CA LEU A 90 3.66 4.20 9.99
C LEU A 90 2.16 4.37 9.73
N MET A 91 1.56 3.49 8.94
CA MET A 91 0.14 3.53 8.62
C MET A 91 -0.73 3.27 9.87
N PHE A 92 -0.33 2.34 10.75
CA PHE A 92 -0.99 2.13 12.03
C PHE A 92 -0.77 3.30 13.00
N GLY A 93 0.43 3.88 13.02
CA GLY A 93 0.74 5.09 13.79
C GLY A 93 -0.13 6.28 13.34
N MET A 94 -0.33 6.46 12.03
CA MET A 94 -1.23 7.45 11.48
C MET A 94 -2.67 7.21 11.94
N THR A 95 -3.16 5.98 11.86
CA THR A 95 -4.50 5.62 12.30
C THR A 95 -4.69 5.96 13.79
N LYS A 96 -3.72 5.59 14.64
CA LYS A 96 -3.71 5.91 16.06
C LYS A 96 -3.73 7.43 16.29
N TRP A 97 -2.92 8.18 15.55
CA TRP A 97 -2.91 9.64 15.62
C TRP A 97 -4.28 10.25 15.33
N TYR A 98 -4.96 9.79 14.26
CA TYR A 98 -6.30 10.25 13.92
C TYR A 98 -7.33 9.90 15.00
N PHE A 99 -7.26 8.72 15.62
CA PHE A 99 -8.16 8.34 16.71
C PHE A 99 -8.02 9.27 17.92
N HIS A 100 -6.79 9.58 18.34
CA HIS A 100 -6.54 10.53 19.43
C HIS A 100 -7.02 11.94 19.08
N GLN A 101 -6.81 12.37 17.82
CA GLN A 101 -7.26 13.68 17.35
C GLN A 101 -8.79 13.81 17.37
N VAL A 102 -9.52 12.76 16.96
CA VAL A 102 -10.99 12.72 17.00
C VAL A 102 -11.51 12.68 18.43
N GLY A 103 -10.76 12.06 19.35
CA GLY A 103 -11.05 12.06 20.79
C GLY A 103 -10.86 13.41 21.48
N GLY A 104 -10.42 14.47 20.76
CA GLY A 104 -10.16 15.80 21.32
C GLY A 104 -8.79 15.96 21.95
N GLU A 105 -7.94 14.92 21.89
CA GLU A 105 -6.56 14.99 22.32
C GLU A 105 -5.69 15.70 21.28
N ARG A 106 -4.54 16.22 21.69
CA ARG A 106 -3.55 16.84 20.80
C ARG A 106 -2.32 15.93 20.66
N PRO A 107 -2.41 14.83 19.89
CA PRO A 107 -1.32 13.90 19.78
C PRO A 107 -0.10 14.54 19.12
N SER A 108 1.08 14.18 19.62
CA SER A 108 2.36 14.55 19.00
C SER A 108 2.53 13.83 17.67
N LEU A 109 3.29 14.40 16.72
CA LEU A 109 3.69 13.72 15.49
C LEU A 109 4.54 12.46 15.75
N LEU A 110 5.19 12.38 16.91
CA LEU A 110 5.94 11.19 17.33
C LEU A 110 5.04 9.96 17.52
N THR A 111 3.74 10.13 17.68
CA THR A 111 2.75 9.04 17.73
C THR A 111 2.78 8.17 16.47
N LEU A 112 3.18 8.72 15.31
CA LEU A 112 3.37 7.97 14.06
C LEU A 112 4.40 6.85 14.21
N PHE A 113 5.43 7.07 15.03
CA PHE A 113 6.54 6.13 15.24
C PHE A 113 6.32 5.19 16.42
N THR A 114 5.17 5.23 17.09
CA THR A 114 4.90 4.42 18.30
C THR A 114 5.18 2.92 18.07
N TYR A 115 4.86 2.39 16.89
CA TYR A 115 5.03 0.97 16.58
C TYR A 115 6.47 0.57 16.25
N PHE A 116 7.40 1.52 16.16
CA PHE A 116 8.83 1.24 15.98
C PHE A 116 9.59 1.11 17.32
N TYR A 117 9.02 1.59 18.43
CA TYR A 117 9.71 1.54 19.72
C TYR A 117 9.82 0.13 20.30
N SER A 118 8.98 -0.81 19.85
CA SER A 118 8.98 -2.17 20.34
C SER A 118 8.91 -3.16 19.17
N ILE A 119 9.84 -4.12 19.15
CA ILE A 119 9.84 -5.21 18.14
C ILE A 119 8.53 -6.00 18.20
N ARG A 120 7.96 -6.13 19.39
CA ARG A 120 6.68 -6.83 19.59
C ARG A 120 5.51 -6.09 18.90
N ASP A 121 5.47 -4.78 18.99
CA ASP A 121 4.41 -3.96 18.37
C ASP A 121 4.60 -3.87 16.86
N LEU A 122 5.86 -3.80 16.41
CA LEU A 122 6.20 -3.91 15.00
C LEU A 122 5.71 -5.25 14.43
N ALA A 123 6.06 -6.37 15.06
CA ALA A 123 5.64 -7.70 14.60
C ALA A 123 4.11 -7.85 14.58
N ARG A 124 3.41 -7.32 15.60
CA ARG A 124 1.94 -7.31 15.64
C ARG A 124 1.33 -6.50 14.50
N SER A 125 1.88 -5.32 14.20
CA SER A 125 1.39 -4.47 13.10
C SER A 125 1.58 -5.16 11.75
N LEU A 126 2.72 -5.81 11.52
CA LEU A 126 2.98 -6.59 10.31
C LEU A 126 2.03 -7.78 10.18
N ALA A 127 1.86 -8.55 11.26
CA ALA A 127 0.95 -9.69 11.27
C ALA A 127 -0.51 -9.29 10.98
N LEU A 128 -0.98 -8.19 11.57
CA LEU A 128 -2.31 -7.63 11.29
C LEU A 128 -2.46 -7.21 9.83
N ARG A 129 -1.45 -6.58 9.25
CA ARG A 129 -1.46 -6.16 7.85
C ARG A 129 -1.53 -7.36 6.91
N VAL A 130 -0.73 -8.41 7.17
CA VAL A 130 -0.77 -9.66 6.40
C VAL A 130 -2.14 -10.30 6.51
N MET A 131 -2.68 -10.42 7.73
CA MET A 131 -3.99 -11.04 7.97
C MET A 131 -5.12 -10.30 7.25
N LEU A 132 -5.10 -8.96 7.29
CA LEU A 132 -6.05 -8.12 6.55
C LEU A 132 -5.89 -8.30 5.04
N GLY A 133 -4.65 -8.32 4.54
CA GLY A 133 -4.34 -8.52 3.13
C GLY A 133 -4.82 -9.88 2.62
N VAL A 134 -4.61 -10.94 3.38
CA VAL A 134 -5.11 -12.29 3.06
C VAL A 134 -6.64 -12.30 3.01
N ARG A 135 -7.31 -11.73 4.03
CA ARG A 135 -8.78 -11.62 4.03
C ARG A 135 -9.31 -10.89 2.81
N VAL A 136 -8.78 -9.71 2.50
CA VAL A 136 -9.23 -8.91 1.35
C VAL A 136 -9.02 -9.66 0.05
N ARG A 137 -7.89 -10.36 -0.11
CA ARG A 137 -7.62 -11.17 -1.32
C ARG A 137 -8.54 -12.38 -1.43
N LEU A 138 -8.82 -13.07 -0.31
CA LEU A 138 -9.78 -14.19 -0.30
C LEU A 138 -11.18 -13.72 -0.72
N TRP A 139 -11.66 -12.59 -0.18
CA TRP A 139 -12.93 -12.01 -0.59
C TRP A 139 -12.89 -11.57 -2.07
N GLY A 140 -11.81 -10.92 -2.50
CA GLY A 140 -11.62 -10.54 -3.90
C GLY A 140 -11.64 -11.75 -4.85
N ALA A 141 -10.99 -12.85 -4.48
CA ALA A 141 -11.04 -14.10 -5.23
C ALA A 141 -12.46 -14.68 -5.29
N LEU A 142 -13.16 -14.71 -4.14
CA LEU A 142 -14.53 -15.23 -4.08
C LEU A 142 -15.48 -14.46 -5.00
N PHE A 143 -15.40 -13.14 -5.01
CA PHE A 143 -16.22 -12.30 -5.89
C PHE A 143 -15.74 -12.26 -7.34
N GLY A 144 -14.44 -12.49 -7.58
CA GLY A 144 -13.84 -12.52 -8.90
C GLY A 144 -14.03 -13.85 -9.65
N LEU A 145 -14.21 -14.97 -8.92
CA LEU A 145 -14.41 -16.29 -9.53
C LEU A 145 -15.55 -16.35 -10.57
N PRO A 146 -16.76 -15.80 -10.30
CA PRO A 146 -17.85 -15.87 -11.29
C PRO A 146 -17.50 -15.15 -12.60
N SER A 147 -16.83 -14.00 -12.51
CA SER A 147 -16.42 -13.25 -13.71
C SER A 147 -15.31 -13.95 -14.49
N ALA A 148 -14.36 -14.59 -13.80
CA ALA A 148 -13.30 -15.37 -14.44
C ALA A 148 -13.85 -16.61 -15.15
N VAL A 149 -14.77 -17.34 -14.52
CA VAL A 149 -15.45 -18.51 -15.15
C VAL A 149 -16.25 -18.07 -16.36
N HIS A 150 -16.93 -16.93 -16.29
CA HIS A 150 -17.68 -16.40 -17.42
C HIS A 150 -16.77 -16.01 -18.59
N ALA A 151 -15.64 -15.36 -18.33
CA ALA A 151 -14.66 -14.99 -19.36
C ALA A 151 -14.08 -16.23 -20.06
N LEU A 152 -13.67 -17.25 -19.29
CA LEU A 152 -13.16 -18.51 -19.84
C LEU A 152 -14.23 -19.28 -20.66
N GLY A 153 -15.49 -19.25 -20.23
CA GLY A 153 -16.60 -19.86 -20.95
C GLY A 153 -16.88 -19.21 -22.31
N ILE A 154 -16.74 -17.88 -22.43
CA ILE A 154 -16.91 -17.16 -23.68
C ILE A 154 -15.76 -17.48 -24.65
N GLU A 155 -14.51 -17.55 -24.18
CA GLU A 155 -13.36 -17.90 -25.02
C GLU A 155 -13.46 -19.33 -25.55
N ALA A 156 -13.91 -20.30 -24.74
CA ALA A 156 -14.13 -21.66 -25.15
C ALA A 156 -15.24 -21.76 -26.21
N ALA A 157 -16.33 -21.00 -26.07
CA ALA A 157 -17.42 -20.98 -27.05
C ALA A 157 -17.03 -20.32 -28.40
N ALA A 158 -16.16 -19.29 -28.37
CA ALA A 158 -15.66 -18.61 -29.56
C ALA A 158 -14.64 -19.43 -30.37
N GLY A 159 -13.99 -20.41 -29.75
CA GLY A 159 -12.99 -21.28 -30.40
C GLY A 159 -13.60 -22.44 -31.21
N TYR A 160 -14.93 -22.68 -31.18
CA TYR A 160 -15.62 -23.76 -31.87
C TYR A 160 -16.45 -23.27 -33.08
N GLY A 161 -16.35 -22.03 -33.48
CA GLY A 161 -16.99 -21.46 -34.70
C GLY A 161 -15.98 -21.07 -35.74
#